data_6bdb4ef2b96363b6b6205ac5fae81c57
#
_entry.id   6bdb4ef2b96363b6b6205ac5fae81c57
#
_cell.length_a   1.000
_cell.length_b   1.000
_cell.length_c   1.000
_cell.angle_alpha   90.00
_cell.angle_beta   90.00
_cell.angle_gamma   90.00
#
_symmetry.space_group_name_H-M   'P 1'
#
loop_
_entity.id
_entity.type
_entity.pdbx_description
1 polymer ?
#
loop_
_entity_poly.entity_id
_entity_poly.type
_entity_poly.pdbx_seq_one_letter_code
_entity_poly.pdbx_strand_id
1 'polypeptide(L)'
;MTQQSWPAIALARACDGPARVPFVLMDEQGPVLGSVAVDHLDALRAWPDAFMRIDDAGGRPRALVLRLPAPVRDARLAQVHERLRTQGLILAWRDEPYPLRDRTGGEHGTIERAASRFWGTLTLGAHCNGWVADAAGRPSHLWIARRSYTKQTDPGRLDNMIGCGVALGQAPREAVIREGWEEAGLEPAQMAGLVAGGRIDLECDIPEGRQHERLHVFDLEMPAGLVPRNVDGEVHEHRLMPVAEALARAAAGELTTDAALATLDFALRRGLVEPSSPQGECTLAGSQRQAFEALRP
;
A
#
# COMPACT_ATOMS: atom_id res chain seq x y z
N MET A 1 -17.99 9.12 26.35
CA MET A 1 -17.40 8.11 25.47
C MET A 1 -16.67 8.84 24.36
N THR A 2 -15.36 8.78 24.30
CA THR A 2 -14.56 9.42 23.27
C THR A 2 -14.74 8.63 21.97
N GLN A 3 -15.29 9.27 20.96
CA GLN A 3 -15.38 8.75 19.62
C GLN A 3 -13.97 8.42 19.13
N GLN A 4 -13.69 7.15 18.82
CA GLN A 4 -12.39 6.74 18.30
C GLN A 4 -12.22 7.30 16.88
N SER A 5 -11.16 8.07 16.67
CA SER A 5 -10.76 8.48 15.33
C SER A 5 -9.95 7.34 14.69
N TRP A 6 -10.09 7.17 13.38
CA TRP A 6 -9.26 6.26 12.58
C TRP A 6 -8.36 7.10 11.67
N PRO A 7 -7.19 7.55 12.14
CA PRO A 7 -6.33 8.45 11.37
C PRO A 7 -5.92 7.88 10.01
N ALA A 8 -5.82 6.56 9.88
CA ALA A 8 -5.52 5.90 8.62
C ALA A 8 -6.50 6.27 7.49
N ILE A 9 -7.78 6.50 7.79
CA ILE A 9 -8.79 6.90 6.77
C ILE A 9 -8.45 8.27 6.18
N ALA A 10 -8.09 9.23 7.04
CA ALA A 10 -7.69 10.56 6.60
C ALA A 10 -6.32 10.52 5.88
N LEU A 11 -5.37 9.78 6.44
CA LEU A 11 -4.03 9.62 5.86
C LEU A 11 -4.08 8.99 4.47
N ALA A 12 -5.00 8.05 4.21
CA ALA A 12 -5.14 7.40 2.89
C ALA A 12 -5.44 8.37 1.73
N ARG A 13 -5.83 9.61 2.03
CA ARG A 13 -6.13 10.68 1.05
C ARG A 13 -5.36 11.97 1.32
N ALA A 14 -4.39 11.96 2.23
CA ALA A 14 -3.59 13.14 2.58
C ALA A 14 -2.60 13.47 1.47
N CYS A 15 -2.96 14.43 0.62
CA CYS A 15 -2.19 14.89 -0.53
C CYS A 15 -1.79 16.37 -0.36
N ASP A 16 -1.19 16.69 0.80
CA ASP A 16 -0.83 18.07 1.21
C ASP A 16 0.62 18.44 0.87
N GLY A 17 1.32 17.55 0.18
CA GLY A 17 2.72 17.72 -0.24
C GLY A 17 2.90 18.67 -1.45
N PRO A 18 4.06 18.61 -2.12
CA PRO A 18 4.37 19.48 -3.24
C PRO A 18 3.37 19.36 -4.38
N ALA A 19 3.14 20.46 -5.10
CA ALA A 19 2.30 20.46 -6.30
C ALA A 19 2.80 19.43 -7.31
N ARG A 20 1.88 18.69 -7.91
CA ARG A 20 2.19 17.63 -8.87
C ARG A 20 1.43 17.85 -10.17
N VAL A 21 2.01 17.35 -11.26
CA VAL A 21 1.36 17.34 -12.58
C VAL A 21 1.15 15.89 -13.02
N PRO A 22 0.11 15.61 -13.84
CA PRO A 22 -0.10 14.30 -14.42
C PRO A 22 1.13 13.82 -15.19
N PHE A 23 1.47 12.54 -14.99
CA PHE A 23 2.45 11.79 -15.77
C PHE A 23 1.69 10.89 -16.73
N VAL A 24 1.79 11.15 -18.02
CA VAL A 24 0.98 10.51 -19.06
C VAL A 24 1.84 9.80 -20.10
N LEU A 25 1.28 8.82 -20.78
CA LEU A 25 1.98 8.00 -21.74
C LEU A 25 1.73 8.49 -23.16
N MET A 26 2.78 8.65 -23.95
CA MET A 26 2.85 8.92 -25.40
C MET A 26 2.38 10.32 -25.80
N ASP A 27 1.22 10.78 -25.35
CA ASP A 27 0.67 12.11 -25.63
C ASP A 27 -0.22 12.58 -24.47
N GLU A 28 -0.73 13.81 -24.53
CA GLU A 28 -1.48 14.46 -23.46
C GLU A 28 -2.84 13.78 -23.16
N GLN A 29 -3.42 13.05 -24.09
CA GLN A 29 -4.65 12.28 -23.94
C GLN A 29 -4.38 10.82 -23.63
N GLY A 30 -3.13 10.41 -23.58
CA GLY A 30 -2.73 9.04 -23.27
C GLY A 30 -3.07 8.58 -21.84
N PRO A 31 -2.87 7.31 -21.55
CA PRO A 31 -3.09 6.77 -20.21
C PRO A 31 -2.33 7.55 -19.14
N VAL A 32 -3.01 7.89 -18.06
CA VAL A 32 -2.38 8.55 -16.90
C VAL A 32 -1.64 7.50 -16.08
N LEU A 33 -0.32 7.52 -16.14
CA LEU A 33 0.56 6.61 -15.41
C LEU A 33 0.65 6.97 -13.92
N GLY A 34 0.47 8.25 -13.58
CA GLY A 34 0.61 8.75 -12.22
C GLY A 34 0.74 10.26 -12.18
N SER A 35 1.63 10.75 -11.32
CA SER A 35 1.93 12.19 -11.20
C SER A 35 3.38 12.42 -10.77
N VAL A 36 3.96 13.53 -11.15
CA VAL A 36 5.31 13.92 -10.74
C VAL A 36 5.30 15.29 -10.06
N ALA A 37 6.10 15.46 -9.01
CA ALA A 37 6.23 16.73 -8.33
C ALA A 37 6.81 17.80 -9.28
N VAL A 38 6.24 19.00 -9.25
CA VAL A 38 6.68 20.12 -10.12
C VAL A 38 8.17 20.43 -9.91
N ASP A 39 8.64 20.37 -8.67
CA ASP A 39 10.03 20.61 -8.30
C ASP A 39 11.01 19.57 -8.87
N HIS A 40 10.53 18.43 -9.29
CA HIS A 40 11.35 17.37 -9.89
C HIS A 40 11.45 17.47 -11.43
N LEU A 41 10.64 18.32 -12.08
CA LEU A 41 10.60 18.42 -13.54
C LEU A 41 11.94 18.88 -14.15
N ASP A 42 12.67 19.73 -13.45
CA ASP A 42 13.96 20.21 -13.95
C ASP A 42 15.01 19.10 -14.02
N ALA A 43 15.00 18.14 -13.09
CA ALA A 43 15.87 16.99 -13.15
C ALA A 43 15.62 16.11 -14.39
N LEU A 44 14.41 16.13 -14.94
CA LEU A 44 14.00 15.33 -16.09
C LEU A 44 14.38 15.97 -17.43
N ARG A 45 14.78 17.24 -17.46
CA ARG A 45 15.24 17.92 -18.69
C ARG A 45 16.48 17.29 -19.33
N ALA A 46 17.23 16.50 -18.57
CA ALA A 46 18.39 15.77 -19.09
C ALA A 46 18.01 14.68 -20.12
N TRP A 47 16.71 14.32 -20.22
CA TRP A 47 16.20 13.29 -21.12
C TRP A 47 15.08 13.80 -22.02
N PRO A 48 15.38 14.73 -22.96
CA PRO A 48 14.37 15.30 -23.86
C PRO A 48 13.83 14.26 -24.89
N ASP A 49 14.54 13.17 -25.08
CA ASP A 49 14.11 12.03 -25.86
C ASP A 49 13.04 11.18 -25.15
N ALA A 50 13.08 11.15 -23.82
CA ALA A 50 12.17 10.36 -23.00
C ALA A 50 10.96 11.16 -22.52
N PHE A 51 11.16 12.42 -22.17
CA PHE A 51 10.13 13.23 -21.53
C PHE A 51 9.84 14.53 -22.27
N MET A 52 8.58 14.89 -22.34
CA MET A 52 8.12 16.18 -22.83
C MET A 52 7.25 16.85 -21.76
N ARG A 53 7.66 18.02 -21.31
CA ARG A 53 6.85 18.86 -20.44
C ARG A 53 5.83 19.63 -21.28
N ILE A 54 4.60 19.67 -20.81
CA ILE A 54 3.52 20.48 -21.37
C ILE A 54 3.21 21.59 -20.38
N ASP A 55 3.17 22.83 -20.87
CA ASP A 55 2.85 24.03 -20.10
C ASP A 55 1.49 24.61 -20.53
N ASP A 56 0.83 25.33 -19.62
CA ASP A 56 -0.32 26.16 -19.93
C ASP A 56 0.12 27.48 -20.67
N ALA A 57 -0.85 28.29 -21.06
CA ALA A 57 -0.60 29.55 -21.74
C ALA A 57 0.23 30.53 -20.89
N GLY A 58 0.30 30.34 -19.58
CA GLY A 58 1.11 31.15 -18.65
C GLY A 58 2.48 30.55 -18.34
N GLY A 59 2.89 29.46 -19.01
CA GLY A 59 4.17 28.78 -18.81
C GLY A 59 4.25 27.94 -17.57
N ARG A 60 3.11 27.60 -16.93
CA ARG A 60 3.07 26.71 -15.77
C ARG A 60 2.97 25.26 -16.21
N PRO A 61 3.71 24.33 -15.56
CA PRO A 61 3.62 22.91 -15.88
C PRO A 61 2.19 22.38 -15.75
N ARG A 62 1.70 21.70 -16.79
CA ARG A 62 0.37 21.10 -16.85
C ARG A 62 0.42 19.57 -16.91
N ALA A 63 1.43 19.02 -17.58
CA ALA A 63 1.65 17.59 -17.66
C ALA A 63 3.11 17.26 -17.98
N LEU A 64 3.51 16.02 -17.68
CA LEU A 64 4.74 15.39 -18.15
C LEU A 64 4.37 14.17 -19.00
N VAL A 65 4.84 14.14 -20.23
CA VAL A 65 4.58 13.04 -21.17
C VAL A 65 5.79 12.13 -21.28
N LEU A 66 5.59 10.82 -21.06
CA LEU A 66 6.56 9.78 -21.37
C LEU A 66 6.45 9.39 -22.84
N ARG A 67 7.45 9.72 -23.64
CA ARG A 67 7.45 9.53 -25.11
C ARG A 67 8.16 8.26 -25.58
N LEU A 68 8.63 7.41 -24.66
CA LEU A 68 9.38 6.22 -24.98
C LEU A 68 8.47 5.12 -25.52
N PRO A 69 8.71 4.61 -26.75
CA PRO A 69 8.00 3.46 -27.26
C PRO A 69 8.34 2.18 -26.48
N ALA A 70 7.41 1.24 -26.41
CA ALA A 70 7.50 0.03 -25.59
C ALA A 70 8.85 -0.72 -25.71
N PRO A 71 9.44 -0.94 -26.91
CA PRO A 71 10.67 -1.74 -27.02
C PRO A 71 11.90 -1.18 -26.29
N VAL A 72 11.94 0.13 -26.04
CA VAL A 72 13.09 0.78 -25.39
C VAL A 72 12.77 1.37 -24.01
N ARG A 73 11.50 1.37 -23.63
CA ARG A 73 10.99 2.06 -22.44
C ARG A 73 11.66 1.60 -21.16
N ASP A 74 11.62 0.30 -20.92
CA ASP A 74 12.10 -0.29 -19.66
C ASP A 74 13.60 -0.01 -19.46
N ALA A 75 14.42 -0.26 -20.49
CA ALA A 75 15.84 -0.02 -20.42
C ALA A 75 16.18 1.47 -20.23
N ARG A 76 15.39 2.36 -20.88
CA ARG A 76 15.62 3.80 -20.75
C ARG A 76 15.18 4.32 -19.39
N LEU A 77 14.03 3.86 -18.87
CA LEU A 77 13.57 4.19 -17.52
C LEU A 77 14.54 3.70 -16.45
N ALA A 78 15.13 2.51 -16.59
CA ALA A 78 16.14 2.03 -15.66
C ALA A 78 17.35 2.97 -15.57
N GLN A 79 17.84 3.51 -16.69
CA GLN A 79 18.91 4.53 -16.72
C GLN A 79 18.49 5.84 -16.03
N VAL A 80 17.25 6.28 -16.26
CA VAL A 80 16.69 7.47 -15.62
C VAL A 80 16.60 7.27 -14.10
N HIS A 81 16.07 6.13 -13.67
CA HIS A 81 15.91 5.83 -12.24
C HIS A 81 17.24 5.79 -11.50
N GLU A 82 18.28 5.16 -12.08
CA GLU A 82 19.61 5.13 -11.47
C GLU A 82 20.19 6.53 -11.33
N ARG A 83 19.99 7.41 -12.32
CA ARG A 83 20.42 8.79 -12.21
C ARG A 83 19.63 9.56 -11.15
N LEU A 84 18.31 9.39 -11.09
CA LEU A 84 17.47 10.05 -10.07
C LEU A 84 17.80 9.53 -8.67
N ARG A 85 18.13 8.23 -8.53
CA ARG A 85 18.65 7.64 -7.28
C ARG A 85 19.94 8.34 -6.84
N THR A 86 20.92 8.48 -7.73
CA THR A 86 22.20 9.15 -7.41
C THR A 86 22.02 10.63 -7.07
N GLN A 87 20.94 11.26 -7.51
CA GLN A 87 20.57 12.63 -7.15
C GLN A 87 19.75 12.71 -5.85
N GLY A 88 19.44 11.59 -5.21
CA GLY A 88 18.63 11.54 -4.00
C GLY A 88 17.13 11.84 -4.23
N LEU A 89 16.64 11.74 -5.46
CA LEU A 89 15.24 11.96 -5.81
C LEU A 89 14.40 10.68 -5.77
N ILE A 90 15.03 9.52 -5.92
CA ILE A 90 14.41 8.21 -5.66
C ILE A 90 15.08 7.64 -4.41
N LEU A 91 14.28 7.46 -3.35
CA LEU A 91 14.70 6.97 -2.05
C LEU A 91 14.26 5.52 -1.86
N ALA A 92 14.82 4.85 -0.84
CA ALA A 92 14.42 3.50 -0.44
C ALA A 92 14.50 2.46 -1.57
N TRP A 93 15.57 2.48 -2.34
CA TRP A 93 15.84 1.55 -3.45
C TRP A 93 15.84 0.09 -3.01
N ARG A 94 15.25 -0.79 -3.82
CA ARG A 94 15.01 -2.20 -3.48
C ARG A 94 15.64 -3.21 -4.42
N ASP A 95 16.02 -2.82 -5.65
CA ASP A 95 16.39 -3.74 -6.75
C ASP A 95 15.24 -4.70 -7.10
N GLU A 96 14.00 -4.22 -6.98
CA GLU A 96 12.80 -5.01 -7.20
C GLU A 96 11.98 -4.44 -8.37
N PRO A 97 11.76 -5.23 -9.45
CA PRO A 97 10.97 -4.78 -10.59
C PRO A 97 9.48 -4.76 -10.27
N TYR A 98 8.84 -3.61 -10.56
CA TYR A 98 7.40 -3.41 -10.49
C TYR A 98 6.84 -3.06 -11.86
N PRO A 99 5.59 -3.41 -12.16
CA PRO A 99 4.97 -2.96 -13.38
C PRO A 99 4.68 -1.46 -13.32
N LEU A 100 4.97 -0.77 -14.42
CA LEU A 100 4.51 0.60 -14.65
C LEU A 100 3.04 0.56 -15.01
N ARG A 101 2.16 0.81 -14.03
CA ARG A 101 0.71 0.80 -14.23
C ARG A 101 0.14 2.19 -14.44
N ASP A 102 -0.89 2.26 -15.28
CA ASP A 102 -1.77 3.42 -15.31
C ASP A 102 -2.79 3.37 -14.15
N ARG A 103 -3.57 4.44 -13.99
CA ARG A 103 -4.58 4.56 -12.93
C ARG A 103 -5.70 3.52 -13.02
N THR A 104 -5.90 2.89 -14.17
CA THR A 104 -6.90 1.84 -14.39
C THR A 104 -6.37 0.44 -14.11
N GLY A 105 -5.04 0.31 -13.97
CA GLY A 105 -4.33 -0.95 -13.72
C GLY A 105 -3.71 -1.57 -14.97
N GLY A 106 -3.80 -0.90 -16.14
CA GLY A 106 -3.11 -1.33 -17.36
C GLY A 106 -1.59 -1.26 -17.21
N GLU A 107 -0.87 -2.29 -17.66
CA GLU A 107 0.59 -2.38 -17.57
C GLU A 107 1.25 -1.87 -18.85
N HIS A 108 2.22 -0.97 -18.69
CA HIS A 108 2.87 -0.27 -19.80
C HIS A 108 4.40 -0.43 -19.82
N GLY A 109 4.97 -1.22 -18.94
CA GLY A 109 6.41 -1.46 -18.82
C GLY A 109 6.81 -1.81 -17.41
N THR A 110 8.10 -1.69 -17.13
CA THR A 110 8.71 -2.06 -15.85
C THR A 110 9.49 -0.89 -15.26
N ILE A 111 9.37 -0.71 -13.96
CA ILE A 111 10.10 0.29 -13.18
C ILE A 111 10.71 -0.36 -11.93
N GLU A 112 11.67 0.30 -11.32
CA GLU A 112 12.10 -0.01 -9.94
C GLU A 112 10.98 0.32 -8.94
N ARG A 113 10.77 -0.55 -7.94
CA ARG A 113 9.74 -0.38 -6.89
C ARG A 113 9.78 1.01 -6.25
N ALA A 114 10.97 1.47 -5.87
CA ALA A 114 11.15 2.79 -5.25
C ALA A 114 10.75 3.94 -6.18
N ALA A 115 10.93 3.78 -7.51
CA ALA A 115 10.54 4.78 -8.49
C ALA A 115 9.02 4.97 -8.57
N SER A 116 8.21 3.99 -8.15
CA SER A 116 6.76 4.13 -8.12
C SER A 116 6.30 5.33 -7.29
N ARG A 117 7.02 5.66 -6.21
CA ARG A 117 6.72 6.80 -5.33
C ARG A 117 7.08 8.14 -5.97
N PHE A 118 8.18 8.19 -6.70
CA PHE A 118 8.58 9.36 -7.49
C PHE A 118 7.52 9.69 -8.56
N TRP A 119 7.10 8.67 -9.30
CA TRP A 119 6.11 8.79 -10.39
C TRP A 119 4.67 8.80 -9.91
N GLY A 120 4.38 8.48 -8.64
CA GLY A 120 3.01 8.36 -8.13
C GLY A 120 2.18 7.35 -8.94
N THR A 121 2.80 6.27 -9.43
CA THR A 121 2.13 5.23 -10.23
C THR A 121 1.37 4.27 -9.35
N LEU A 122 0.32 3.65 -9.89
CA LEU A 122 -0.44 2.64 -9.18
C LEU A 122 0.41 1.40 -8.90
N THR A 123 0.51 1.07 -7.63
CA THR A 123 1.07 -0.20 -7.13
C THR A 123 -0.03 -1.07 -6.54
N LEU A 124 0.24 -2.36 -6.41
CA LEU A 124 -0.64 -3.28 -5.68
C LEU A 124 0.05 -3.68 -4.38
N GLY A 125 -0.73 -3.66 -3.30
CA GLY A 125 -0.35 -4.22 -2.00
C GLY A 125 -1.28 -5.38 -1.64
N ALA A 126 -0.81 -6.26 -0.77
CA ALA A 126 -1.60 -7.38 -0.29
C ALA A 126 -1.34 -7.60 1.20
N HIS A 127 -2.39 -7.55 2.01
CA HIS A 127 -2.33 -7.73 3.46
C HIS A 127 -3.20 -8.88 3.91
N CYS A 128 -2.74 -9.64 4.90
CA CYS A 128 -3.48 -10.78 5.46
C CYS A 128 -3.73 -10.59 6.96
N ASN A 129 -5.00 -10.57 7.35
CA ASN A 129 -5.43 -10.67 8.73
C ASN A 129 -5.42 -12.14 9.15
N GLY A 130 -4.44 -12.56 9.94
CA GLY A 130 -4.46 -13.86 10.61
C GLY A 130 -5.34 -13.79 11.86
N TRP A 131 -6.40 -14.59 11.95
CA TRP A 131 -7.33 -14.51 13.08
C TRP A 131 -7.61 -15.88 13.70
N VAL A 132 -7.95 -15.90 14.99
CA VAL A 132 -8.27 -17.12 15.75
C VAL A 132 -9.72 -17.04 16.18
N ALA A 133 -10.45 -18.15 15.99
CA ALA A 133 -11.87 -18.28 16.37
C ALA A 133 -12.05 -18.50 17.89
N ASP A 134 -13.16 -18.02 18.44
CA ASP A 134 -13.71 -18.49 19.73
C ASP A 134 -14.47 -19.83 19.54
N ALA A 135 -15.02 -20.34 20.64
CA ALA A 135 -15.81 -21.58 20.61
C ALA A 135 -17.11 -21.49 19.76
N ALA A 136 -17.55 -20.28 19.42
CA ALA A 136 -18.70 -20.02 18.57
C ALA A 136 -18.29 -19.74 17.10
N GLY A 137 -17.01 -19.87 16.74
CA GLY A 137 -16.48 -19.62 15.40
C GLY A 137 -16.32 -18.12 15.06
N ARG A 138 -16.38 -17.24 16.05
CA ARG A 138 -16.23 -15.78 15.84
C ARG A 138 -14.79 -15.36 16.08
N PRO A 139 -14.28 -14.33 15.38
CA PRO A 139 -12.95 -13.79 15.62
C PRO A 139 -12.78 -13.35 17.09
N SER A 140 -11.86 -13.97 17.81
CA SER A 140 -11.50 -13.62 19.19
C SER A 140 -10.16 -12.87 19.28
N HIS A 141 -9.20 -13.25 18.43
CA HIS A 141 -7.86 -12.68 18.42
C HIS A 141 -7.38 -12.46 16.98
N LEU A 142 -6.46 -11.50 16.82
CA LEU A 142 -5.71 -11.24 15.60
C LEU A 142 -4.21 -11.45 15.86
N TRP A 143 -3.53 -12.06 14.91
CA TRP A 143 -2.08 -12.03 14.84
C TRP A 143 -1.62 -10.70 14.29
N ILE A 144 -0.91 -9.92 15.09
CA ILE A 144 -0.35 -8.62 14.76
C ILE A 144 1.17 -8.75 14.73
N ALA A 145 1.76 -8.38 13.61
CA ALA A 145 3.20 -8.31 13.43
C ALA A 145 3.74 -6.98 13.96
N ARG A 146 4.98 -6.98 14.45
CA ARG A 146 5.79 -5.79 14.61
C ARG A 146 6.87 -5.79 13.55
N ARG A 147 6.88 -4.79 12.70
CA ARG A 147 7.90 -4.60 11.66
C ARG A 147 9.28 -4.52 12.28
N SER A 148 10.27 -5.09 11.59
CA SER A 148 11.67 -4.96 12.02
C SER A 148 12.06 -3.47 12.14
N TYR A 149 12.89 -3.17 13.12
CA TYR A 149 13.44 -1.81 13.30
C TYR A 149 14.43 -1.40 12.21
N THR A 150 14.82 -2.33 11.34
CA THR A 150 15.70 -2.10 10.19
C THR A 150 14.94 -1.92 8.86
N LYS A 151 13.61 -2.07 8.87
CA LYS A 151 12.77 -1.79 7.67
C LYS A 151 12.95 -0.33 7.24
N GLN A 152 13.03 -0.08 5.94
CA GLN A 152 13.21 1.27 5.38
C GLN A 152 11.96 2.13 5.51
N THR A 153 10.78 1.51 5.56
CA THR A 153 9.50 2.19 5.74
C THR A 153 8.83 1.70 7.01
N ASP A 154 8.29 2.62 7.82
CA ASP A 154 7.57 2.36 9.07
C ASP A 154 8.30 1.37 10.03
N PRO A 155 9.59 1.57 10.36
CA PRO A 155 10.32 0.67 11.23
C PRO A 155 9.67 0.59 12.62
N GLY A 156 9.51 -0.64 13.15
CA GLY A 156 9.00 -0.89 14.48
C GLY A 156 7.49 -0.64 14.68
N ARG A 157 6.74 -0.22 13.64
CA ARG A 157 5.27 -0.09 13.70
C ARG A 157 4.60 -1.46 13.71
N LEU A 158 3.36 -1.48 14.18
CA LEU A 158 2.52 -2.67 14.08
C LEU A 158 2.00 -2.84 12.65
N ASP A 159 1.78 -4.10 12.25
CA ASP A 159 1.32 -4.47 10.92
C ASP A 159 0.37 -5.67 10.99
N ASN A 160 -0.29 -6.01 9.90
CA ASN A 160 -1.01 -7.28 9.80
C ASN A 160 -0.04 -8.45 9.92
N MET A 161 -0.56 -9.67 10.08
CA MET A 161 0.26 -10.88 10.16
C MET A 161 1.21 -11.00 8.96
N ILE A 162 0.73 -10.62 7.77
CA ILE A 162 1.50 -10.54 6.53
C ILE A 162 1.12 -9.22 5.84
N GLY A 163 2.14 -8.47 5.36
CA GLY A 163 1.93 -7.22 4.62
C GLY A 163 3.01 -6.98 3.58
N CYS A 164 2.65 -7.07 2.29
CA CYS A 164 3.61 -7.00 1.19
C CYS A 164 3.14 -6.17 0.00
N GLY A 165 4.11 -5.76 -0.80
CA GLY A 165 3.86 -5.29 -2.15
C GLY A 165 3.74 -6.46 -3.14
N VAL A 166 3.06 -6.22 -4.26
CA VAL A 166 2.89 -7.22 -5.32
C VAL A 166 3.85 -6.90 -6.47
N ALA A 167 4.89 -7.69 -6.58
CA ALA A 167 5.94 -7.54 -7.59
C ALA A 167 5.46 -7.85 -9.02
N LEU A 168 6.30 -7.54 -10.00
CA LEU A 168 6.05 -7.85 -11.41
C LEU A 168 5.74 -9.34 -11.61
N GLY A 169 4.66 -9.64 -12.34
CA GLY A 169 4.27 -11.01 -12.70
C GLY A 169 3.60 -11.80 -11.59
N GLN A 170 3.35 -11.22 -10.41
CA GLN A 170 2.63 -11.88 -9.33
C GLN A 170 1.17 -11.42 -9.25
N ALA A 171 0.27 -12.34 -8.88
CA ALA A 171 -1.06 -11.98 -8.42
C ALA A 171 -1.03 -11.68 -6.89
N PRO A 172 -1.94 -10.82 -6.36
CA PRO A 172 -1.96 -10.48 -4.93
C PRO A 172 -2.04 -11.69 -4.00
N ARG A 173 -2.82 -12.72 -4.37
CA ARG A 173 -2.91 -13.97 -3.60
C ARG A 173 -1.58 -14.73 -3.56
N GLU A 174 -0.87 -14.78 -4.69
CA GLU A 174 0.43 -15.47 -4.78
C GLU A 174 1.49 -14.74 -3.93
N ALA A 175 1.48 -13.39 -3.96
CA ALA A 175 2.35 -12.58 -3.12
C ALA A 175 2.11 -12.89 -1.62
N VAL A 176 0.86 -12.90 -1.16
CA VAL A 176 0.53 -13.23 0.25
C VAL A 176 0.97 -14.64 0.62
N ILE A 177 0.84 -15.63 -0.27
CA ILE A 177 1.27 -17.01 0.02
C ILE A 177 2.80 -17.09 0.16
N ARG A 178 3.55 -16.43 -0.73
CA ARG A 178 5.02 -16.37 -0.65
C ARG A 178 5.48 -15.68 0.63
N GLU A 179 4.95 -14.49 0.89
CA GLU A 179 5.27 -13.71 2.10
C GLU A 179 4.81 -14.39 3.38
N GLY A 180 3.73 -15.22 3.29
CA GLY A 180 3.29 -16.05 4.40
C GLY A 180 4.36 -17.02 4.88
N TRP A 181 5.20 -17.54 3.98
CA TRP A 181 6.37 -18.32 4.36
C TRP A 181 7.48 -17.40 4.91
N GLU A 182 7.81 -16.31 4.23
CA GLU A 182 8.92 -15.42 4.56
C GLU A 182 8.69 -14.69 5.89
N GLU A 183 7.53 -14.04 6.05
CA GLU A 183 7.20 -13.25 7.24
C GLU A 183 6.61 -14.07 8.40
N ALA A 184 5.82 -15.12 8.12
CA ALA A 184 5.06 -15.86 9.13
C ALA A 184 5.43 -17.36 9.26
N GLY A 185 6.32 -17.91 8.40
CA GLY A 185 6.74 -19.31 8.41
C GLY A 185 5.59 -20.28 8.12
N LEU A 186 4.57 -19.85 7.37
CA LEU A 186 3.40 -20.62 7.01
C LEU A 186 3.62 -21.36 5.69
N GLU A 187 3.51 -22.68 5.73
CA GLU A 187 3.54 -23.49 4.50
C GLU A 187 2.30 -23.20 3.62
N PRO A 188 2.42 -23.33 2.28
CA PRO A 188 1.27 -23.10 1.38
C PRO A 188 0.02 -23.90 1.74
N ALA A 189 0.18 -25.12 2.27
CA ALA A 189 -0.94 -25.94 2.72
C ALA A 189 -1.68 -25.33 3.93
N GLN A 190 -0.98 -24.63 4.81
CA GLN A 190 -1.57 -23.93 5.96
C GLN A 190 -2.31 -22.66 5.53
N MET A 191 -1.99 -22.13 4.35
CA MET A 191 -2.65 -20.98 3.74
C MET A 191 -3.78 -21.35 2.76
N ALA A 192 -4.13 -22.64 2.65
CA ALA A 192 -5.22 -23.10 1.75
C ALA A 192 -6.57 -22.42 2.07
N GLY A 193 -6.82 -22.10 3.34
CA GLY A 193 -8.01 -21.38 3.82
C GLY A 193 -8.01 -19.86 3.61
N LEU A 194 -7.04 -19.31 2.88
CA LEU A 194 -6.96 -17.87 2.60
C LEU A 194 -8.19 -17.38 1.84
N VAL A 195 -8.92 -16.43 2.39
CA VAL A 195 -10.14 -15.84 1.82
C VAL A 195 -9.88 -14.40 1.40
N ALA A 196 -10.32 -14.03 0.20
CA ALA A 196 -10.25 -12.65 -0.25
C ALA A 196 -11.26 -11.77 0.52
N GLY A 197 -10.78 -10.65 1.03
CA GLY A 197 -11.57 -9.59 1.65
C GLY A 197 -11.85 -8.45 0.68
N GLY A 198 -11.83 -7.21 1.19
CA GLY A 198 -12.03 -6.00 0.40
C GLY A 198 -10.83 -5.59 -0.45
N ARG A 199 -11.06 -4.57 -1.29
CA ARG A 199 -10.01 -3.79 -1.95
C ARG A 199 -10.14 -2.34 -1.48
N ILE A 200 -8.99 -1.68 -1.27
CA ILE A 200 -8.92 -0.32 -0.75
C ILE A 200 -7.92 0.45 -1.62
N ASP A 201 -8.36 1.54 -2.21
CA ASP A 201 -7.49 2.43 -2.97
C ASP A 201 -7.05 3.59 -2.08
N LEU A 202 -5.75 3.77 -1.94
CA LEU A 202 -5.17 4.89 -1.22
C LEU A 202 -4.25 5.70 -2.13
N GLU A 203 -4.30 7.01 -1.98
CA GLU A 203 -3.40 7.93 -2.66
C GLU A 203 -3.04 9.04 -1.67
N CYS A 204 -1.77 9.08 -1.23
CA CYS A 204 -1.31 10.03 -0.22
C CYS A 204 0.16 10.40 -0.43
N ASP A 205 0.56 11.53 0.14
CA ASP A 205 1.96 11.92 0.16
C ASP A 205 2.68 11.24 1.32
N ILE A 206 3.87 10.73 1.05
CA ILE A 206 4.79 10.11 1.99
C ILE A 206 6.18 10.73 1.80
N PRO A 207 7.13 10.54 2.73
CA PRO A 207 8.47 11.12 2.61
C PRO A 207 9.19 10.77 1.29
N GLU A 208 8.93 9.59 0.73
CA GLU A 208 9.53 9.11 -0.51
C GLU A 208 8.83 9.64 -1.78
N GLY A 209 7.71 10.33 -1.65
CA GLY A 209 6.94 10.89 -2.76
C GLY A 209 5.43 10.67 -2.65
N ARG A 210 4.75 10.20 -3.71
CA ARG A 210 3.32 9.89 -3.74
C ARG A 210 3.12 8.37 -3.70
N GLN A 211 2.51 7.87 -2.63
CA GLN A 211 1.97 6.51 -2.59
C GLN A 211 0.61 6.51 -3.30
N HIS A 212 0.48 5.74 -4.37
CA HIS A 212 -0.79 5.40 -4.99
C HIS A 212 -0.87 3.87 -5.02
N GLU A 213 -1.73 3.29 -4.20
CA GLU A 213 -1.75 1.85 -3.99
C GLU A 213 -3.18 1.32 -3.93
N ARG A 214 -3.39 0.18 -4.58
CA ARG A 214 -4.57 -0.67 -4.42
C ARG A 214 -4.21 -1.82 -3.49
N LEU A 215 -4.74 -1.76 -2.29
CA LEU A 215 -4.55 -2.77 -1.26
C LEU A 215 -5.57 -3.90 -1.43
N HIS A 216 -5.10 -5.12 -1.58
CA HIS A 216 -5.90 -6.35 -1.56
C HIS A 216 -5.88 -6.94 -0.15
N VAL A 217 -7.04 -7.01 0.50
CA VAL A 217 -7.15 -7.58 1.84
C VAL A 217 -7.46 -9.07 1.72
N PHE A 218 -6.81 -9.86 2.57
CA PHE A 218 -7.06 -11.29 2.75
C PHE A 218 -7.26 -11.59 4.22
N ASP A 219 -8.00 -12.66 4.51
CA ASP A 219 -8.20 -13.19 5.85
C ASP A 219 -7.80 -14.65 5.88
N LEU A 220 -7.11 -15.05 6.93
CA LEU A 220 -6.76 -16.45 7.19
C LEU A 220 -7.16 -16.83 8.62
N GLU A 221 -8.03 -17.81 8.74
CA GLU A 221 -8.29 -18.44 10.03
C GLU A 221 -7.10 -19.32 10.43
N MET A 222 -6.49 -18.97 11.55
CA MET A 222 -5.32 -19.66 12.07
C MET A 222 -5.78 -20.72 13.08
N PRO A 223 -5.37 -21.99 12.92
CA PRO A 223 -5.64 -23.01 13.93
C PRO A 223 -5.10 -22.61 15.31
N ALA A 224 -5.85 -22.96 16.36
CA ALA A 224 -5.37 -22.76 17.71
C ALA A 224 -4.02 -23.49 17.91
N GLY A 225 -3.01 -22.75 18.39
CA GLY A 225 -1.67 -23.30 18.61
C GLY A 225 -0.71 -23.18 17.42
N LEU A 226 -1.16 -22.78 16.23
CA LEU A 226 -0.24 -22.40 15.14
C LEU A 226 0.26 -20.98 15.39
N VAL A 227 1.55 -20.87 15.66
CA VAL A 227 2.22 -19.57 15.97
C VAL A 227 3.03 -19.15 14.76
N PRO A 228 2.76 -17.98 14.16
CA PRO A 228 3.56 -17.47 13.07
C PRO A 228 4.99 -17.17 13.53
N ARG A 229 5.93 -17.38 12.62
CA ARG A 229 7.36 -17.30 12.93
C ARG A 229 8.10 -16.64 11.77
N ASN A 230 8.71 -15.48 12.03
CA ASN A 230 9.52 -14.79 11.04
C ASN A 230 10.70 -15.66 10.54
N VAL A 231 10.93 -15.67 9.22
CA VAL A 231 12.01 -16.43 8.56
C VAL A 231 13.05 -15.51 7.93
N ASP A 232 12.64 -14.38 7.35
CA ASP A 232 13.49 -13.47 6.57
C ASP A 232 14.09 -12.29 7.37
N GLY A 233 13.62 -12.06 8.60
CA GLY A 233 14.06 -10.96 9.46
C GLY A 233 13.29 -9.64 9.27
N GLU A 234 12.26 -9.62 8.44
CA GLU A 234 11.45 -8.42 8.20
C GLU A 234 10.42 -8.16 9.30
N VAL A 235 10.05 -9.18 10.08
CA VAL A 235 9.18 -9.08 11.25
C VAL A 235 10.01 -9.28 12.52
N HIS A 236 9.88 -8.36 13.47
CA HIS A 236 10.55 -8.45 14.78
C HIS A 236 9.87 -9.45 15.71
N GLU A 237 8.54 -9.40 15.79
CA GLU A 237 7.70 -10.30 16.59
C GLU A 237 6.30 -10.43 16.01
N HIS A 238 5.64 -11.56 16.30
CA HIS A 238 4.19 -11.71 16.15
C HIS A 238 3.54 -11.80 17.53
N ARG A 239 2.44 -11.09 17.72
CA ARG A 239 1.67 -11.10 18.96
C ARG A 239 0.22 -11.47 18.67
N LEU A 240 -0.28 -12.45 19.41
CA LEU A 240 -1.70 -12.77 19.41
C LEU A 240 -2.43 -11.76 20.32
N MET A 241 -3.22 -10.87 19.73
CA MET A 241 -3.94 -9.81 20.43
C MET A 241 -5.44 -10.08 20.44
N PRO A 242 -6.15 -9.85 21.54
CA PRO A 242 -7.62 -9.77 21.51
C PRO A 242 -8.07 -8.80 20.42
N VAL A 243 -9.15 -9.13 19.69
CA VAL A 243 -9.66 -8.29 18.59
C VAL A 243 -9.90 -6.85 19.07
N ALA A 244 -10.50 -6.65 20.25
CA ALA A 244 -10.74 -5.32 20.80
C ALA A 244 -9.45 -4.51 21.00
N GLU A 245 -8.36 -5.14 21.46
CA GLU A 245 -7.06 -4.48 21.60
C GLU A 245 -6.47 -4.12 20.23
N ALA A 246 -6.49 -5.03 19.27
CA ALA A 246 -5.95 -4.79 17.93
C ALA A 246 -6.70 -3.62 17.24
N LEU A 247 -8.03 -3.58 17.34
CA LEU A 247 -8.84 -2.49 16.81
C LEU A 247 -8.56 -1.16 17.51
N ALA A 248 -8.41 -1.17 18.85
CA ALA A 248 -8.08 0.04 19.61
C ALA A 248 -6.71 0.61 19.19
N ARG A 249 -5.70 -0.25 18.99
CA ARG A 249 -4.36 0.16 18.53
C ARG A 249 -4.39 0.68 17.08
N ALA A 250 -5.17 0.05 16.19
CA ALA A 250 -5.36 0.53 14.83
C ALA A 250 -6.02 1.93 14.82
N ALA A 251 -7.07 2.11 15.62
CA ALA A 251 -7.75 3.40 15.78
C ALA A 251 -6.86 4.46 16.44
N ALA A 252 -5.90 4.07 17.29
CA ALA A 252 -4.90 4.97 17.88
C ALA A 252 -3.76 5.34 16.91
N GLY A 253 -3.72 4.75 15.69
CA GLY A 253 -2.67 4.99 14.70
C GLY A 253 -1.34 4.29 15.01
N GLU A 254 -1.35 3.21 15.80
CA GLU A 254 -0.15 2.43 16.11
C GLU A 254 0.22 1.45 14.99
N LEU A 255 -0.73 1.05 14.15
CA LEU A 255 -0.48 0.25 12.95
C LEU A 255 -0.03 1.14 11.79
N THR A 256 0.66 0.55 10.79
CA THR A 256 0.86 1.21 9.51
C THR A 256 -0.49 1.61 8.91
N THR A 257 -0.52 2.59 8.02
CA THR A 257 -1.78 3.06 7.41
C THR A 257 -2.49 1.91 6.70
N ASP A 258 -1.75 1.15 5.91
CA ASP A 258 -2.26 0.02 5.12
C ASP A 258 -2.83 -1.08 6.02
N ALA A 259 -2.09 -1.45 7.08
CA ALA A 259 -2.53 -2.44 8.05
C ALA A 259 -3.78 -2.00 8.84
N ALA A 260 -3.85 -0.74 9.24
CA ALA A 260 -5.01 -0.22 9.93
C ALA A 260 -6.26 -0.25 9.04
N LEU A 261 -6.13 0.09 7.75
CA LEU A 261 -7.23 0.00 6.78
C LEU A 261 -7.65 -1.45 6.51
N ALA A 262 -6.69 -2.37 6.34
CA ALA A 262 -6.98 -3.80 6.16
C ALA A 262 -7.65 -4.42 7.40
N THR A 263 -7.22 -4.02 8.60
CA THR A 263 -7.85 -4.43 9.87
C THR A 263 -9.27 -3.89 10.01
N LEU A 264 -9.49 -2.64 9.59
CA LEU A 264 -10.83 -2.03 9.59
C LEU A 264 -11.77 -2.73 8.61
N ASP A 265 -11.29 -3.06 7.40
CA ASP A 265 -12.05 -3.82 6.40
C ASP A 265 -12.50 -5.18 6.96
N PHE A 266 -11.57 -5.91 7.59
CA PHE A 266 -11.87 -7.16 8.28
C PHE A 266 -12.96 -6.97 9.34
N ALA A 267 -12.80 -5.97 10.20
CA ALA A 267 -13.72 -5.72 11.31
C ALA A 267 -15.13 -5.35 10.81
N LEU A 268 -15.24 -4.53 9.77
CA LEU A 268 -16.53 -4.16 9.16
C LEU A 268 -17.22 -5.37 8.52
N ARG A 269 -16.49 -6.20 7.77
CA ARG A 269 -17.03 -7.40 7.13
C ARG A 269 -17.49 -8.45 8.15
N ARG A 270 -16.89 -8.48 9.32
CA ARG A 270 -17.21 -9.41 10.42
C ARG A 270 -18.17 -8.85 11.45
N GLY A 271 -18.67 -7.60 11.28
CA GLY A 271 -19.58 -6.96 12.23
C GLY A 271 -18.98 -6.67 13.61
N LEU A 272 -17.64 -6.50 13.67
CA LEU A 272 -16.89 -6.23 14.90
C LEU A 272 -16.83 -4.73 15.26
N VAL A 273 -17.24 -3.88 14.34
CA VAL A 273 -17.29 -2.42 14.49
C VAL A 273 -18.69 -1.95 14.10
N GLU A 274 -19.42 -1.38 15.04
CA GLU A 274 -20.76 -0.84 14.80
C GLU A 274 -20.82 0.69 14.86
N PRO A 275 -21.79 1.34 14.17
CA PRO A 275 -21.91 2.81 14.14
C PRO A 275 -22.19 3.44 15.51
N SER A 276 -22.74 2.68 16.45
CA SER A 276 -22.99 3.07 17.84
C SER A 276 -23.47 1.85 18.63
N SER A 277 -22.58 1.21 19.38
CA SER A 277 -22.98 0.14 20.31
C SER A 277 -23.14 0.71 21.71
N PRO A 278 -24.25 0.39 22.43
CA PRO A 278 -24.38 0.69 23.86
C PRO A 278 -23.37 -0.06 24.74
N GLN A 279 -22.66 -1.05 24.20
CA GLN A 279 -21.80 -1.97 24.95
C GLN A 279 -20.30 -1.69 24.86
N GLY A 280 -19.87 -0.55 24.27
CA GLY A 280 -18.54 0.03 24.48
C GLY A 280 -17.36 -0.60 23.73
N GLU A 281 -17.59 -1.48 22.78
CA GLU A 281 -16.58 -1.97 21.86
C GLU A 281 -16.38 -0.98 20.69
N CYS A 282 -15.29 -1.05 19.99
CA CYS A 282 -14.82 -0.09 19.00
C CYS A 282 -15.95 0.51 18.10
N THR A 283 -16.10 1.83 18.08
CA THR A 283 -17.12 2.52 17.29
C THR A 283 -16.50 3.31 16.15
N LEU A 284 -17.10 3.21 14.96
CA LEU A 284 -16.76 4.02 13.79
C LEU A 284 -17.85 5.06 13.56
N ALA A 285 -17.48 6.35 13.56
CA ALA A 285 -18.44 7.41 13.24
C ALA A 285 -19.01 7.24 11.83
N GLY A 286 -20.28 7.61 11.62
CA GLY A 286 -20.92 7.51 10.31
C GLY A 286 -20.16 8.24 9.20
N SER A 287 -19.57 9.41 9.49
CA SER A 287 -18.71 10.15 8.56
C SER A 287 -17.42 9.41 8.22
N GLN A 288 -16.80 8.75 9.20
CA GLN A 288 -15.59 7.94 8.97
C GLN A 288 -15.91 6.66 8.19
N ARG A 289 -17.06 6.03 8.45
CA ARG A 289 -17.53 4.90 7.66
C ARG A 289 -17.74 5.29 6.20
N GLN A 290 -18.41 6.42 5.95
CA GLN A 290 -18.62 6.93 4.60
C GLN A 290 -17.27 7.25 3.92
N ALA A 291 -16.33 7.87 4.64
CA ALA A 291 -14.99 8.15 4.14
C ALA A 291 -14.21 6.86 3.82
N PHE A 292 -14.33 5.82 4.65
CA PHE A 292 -13.73 4.51 4.38
C PHE A 292 -14.37 3.81 3.16
N GLU A 293 -15.70 3.83 3.06
CA GLU A 293 -16.37 3.25 1.88
C GLU A 293 -15.96 3.96 0.57
N ALA A 294 -15.65 5.26 0.62
CA ALA A 294 -15.11 6.00 -0.51
C ALA A 294 -13.67 5.62 -0.92
N LEU A 295 -12.95 4.82 -0.11
CA LEU A 295 -11.67 4.22 -0.49
C LEU A 295 -11.84 2.92 -1.29
N ARG A 296 -13.03 2.34 -1.34
CA ARG A 296 -13.28 1.12 -2.11
C ARG A 296 -13.42 1.46 -3.59
N PRO A 297 -12.72 0.72 -4.50
CA PRO A 297 -12.78 0.94 -5.94
C PRO A 297 -14.12 0.56 -6.56
#